data_8e3fd2805b85a935bc8e4aec53c513a3
#
_entry.id   8e3fd2805b85a935bc8e4aec53c513a3
#
_cell.length_a   1.000
_cell.length_b   1.000
_cell.length_c   1.000
_cell.angle_alpha   90.00
_cell.angle_beta   90.00
_cell.angle_gamma   90.00
#
_symmetry.space_group_name_H-M   'P 1'
#
loop_
_entity.id
_entity.type
_entity.pdbx_description
1 polymer ?
#
loop_
_entity_poly.entity_id
_entity_poly.type
_entity_poly.pdbx_seq_one_letter_code
_entity_poly.pdbx_strand_id
1 'polypeptide(L)'
;MKVFVERNAQKSGKTNIFSLDYITQRENDPGKDPNNSVLQTLFNNTKKQFAKDQIFKENEKIELKETTIKQIIKELEIYNLSLTSADIKGIAFEKFLGTTFRGELGQFFTPRSVVNFMVDVVNPCENEVCCDPSSGSGGFLINIFNKVKHDIQKDIIKQYEKFKSDLLKGKDDDSITNEQAKLLKDEFDRLQKELDNDERSVNTRLYKLSNFFIYGTDANDRMARTSKMNMIMHGDGHGGIHHHDGLLNVNGIFENRFDVILTNPPFGQQVTKENVVLETDSVMRFATDAELRYEPDEKIKPRDNYSEYVEEYYKRYGKEAYQKAQLKILENIGKPIASLFDLKPNLMADKTQHLFINRCLDLLKPSGRLGIVLDETVLNGSDTEYVRKFVEGRAFLRGIVSLSENTFKSSRTNTKTSILFIQKFSDDNKIKWDNLIAKHTDDLCNENTNEILNLKTIINYKTKKGEAKIFDKGDKVKAKKDLLNLEKQIATDAWQRAKNDFDYPIFFAHAEHTGITSTGETGENVLNDLIDIKEDIYNSVENKYDEIVKKKGIATLFKEFIKEYKISWGKDNE
;
A
#
# COMPACT_ATOMS: atom_id res chain seq x y z
N MET A 1 7.90 -24.03 7.00
CA MET A 1 8.69 -25.04 7.76
C MET A 1 9.88 -25.58 6.97
N LYS A 2 9.71 -26.29 5.83
CA LYS A 2 10.84 -26.91 5.09
C LYS A 2 12.01 -25.98 4.78
N VAL A 3 11.76 -24.80 4.18
CA VAL A 3 12.79 -23.80 3.82
C VAL A 3 13.68 -23.44 5.04
N PHE A 4 13.07 -23.24 6.20
CA PHE A 4 13.78 -22.82 7.40
C PHE A 4 14.53 -23.96 8.07
N VAL A 5 13.93 -25.13 8.08
CA VAL A 5 14.57 -26.36 8.60
C VAL A 5 15.82 -26.69 7.80
N GLU A 6 15.76 -26.58 6.46
CA GLU A 6 16.92 -26.79 5.58
C GLU A 6 18.01 -25.72 5.77
N ARG A 7 17.62 -24.44 5.85
CA ARG A 7 18.56 -23.33 6.08
C ARG A 7 19.33 -23.47 7.39
N ASN A 8 18.64 -23.90 8.45
CA ASN A 8 19.26 -24.13 9.75
C ASN A 8 20.16 -25.38 9.75
N ALA A 9 19.77 -26.42 9.04
CA ALA A 9 20.59 -27.63 8.88
C ALA A 9 21.90 -27.33 8.15
N GLN A 10 21.85 -26.53 7.07
CA GLN A 10 23.04 -26.10 6.33
C GLN A 10 23.98 -25.26 7.20
N LYS A 11 23.45 -24.28 7.95
CA LYS A 11 24.27 -23.47 8.88
C LYS A 11 24.96 -24.28 9.96
N SER A 12 24.40 -25.43 10.33
CA SER A 12 24.94 -26.34 11.35
C SER A 12 25.68 -27.55 10.79
N GLY A 13 25.91 -27.61 9.46
CA GLY A 13 26.60 -28.73 8.80
C GLY A 13 25.84 -30.07 8.84
N LYS A 14 24.53 -30.03 9.10
CA LYS A 14 23.67 -31.21 9.16
C LYS A 14 23.07 -31.55 7.79
N THR A 15 22.83 -32.85 7.56
CA THR A 15 22.12 -33.34 6.39
C THR A 15 20.64 -32.98 6.42
N ASN A 16 19.93 -33.22 5.32
CA ASN A 16 18.51 -32.90 5.15
C ASN A 16 17.65 -33.44 6.29
N ILE A 17 17.22 -32.55 7.19
CA ILE A 17 16.36 -32.91 8.34
C ILE A 17 14.85 -32.82 7.97
N PHE A 18 14.51 -32.54 6.73
CA PHE A 18 13.14 -32.60 6.22
C PHE A 18 12.99 -33.73 5.21
N SER A 19 13.24 -34.96 5.69
CA SER A 19 13.12 -36.20 4.92
C SER A 19 12.38 -37.25 5.73
N LEU A 20 11.78 -38.24 5.04
CA LEU A 20 11.10 -39.37 5.71
C LEU A 20 12.08 -40.19 6.55
N ASP A 21 13.29 -40.38 6.04
CA ASP A 21 14.33 -41.14 6.75
C ASP A 21 14.71 -40.46 8.08
N TYR A 22 14.95 -39.15 8.06
CA TYR A 22 15.24 -38.39 9.28
C TYR A 22 14.09 -38.46 10.29
N ILE A 23 12.85 -38.31 9.83
CA ILE A 23 11.67 -38.33 10.70
C ILE A 23 11.51 -39.71 11.32
N THR A 24 11.61 -40.78 10.51
CA THR A 24 11.49 -42.16 10.98
C THR A 24 12.61 -42.52 11.99
N GLN A 25 13.84 -42.09 11.71
CA GLN A 25 14.97 -42.27 12.63
C GLN A 25 14.72 -41.57 13.98
N ARG A 26 14.21 -40.34 13.94
CA ARG A 26 13.91 -39.57 15.16
C ARG A 26 12.68 -40.06 15.90
N GLU A 27 11.70 -40.60 15.23
CA GLU A 27 10.54 -41.23 15.88
C GLU A 27 10.94 -42.48 16.70
N ASN A 28 11.99 -43.16 16.30
CA ASN A 28 12.55 -44.35 16.98
C ASN A 28 13.63 -43.98 18.03
N ASP A 29 14.00 -42.67 18.17
CA ASP A 29 14.98 -42.20 19.13
C ASP A 29 14.40 -42.25 20.57
N PRO A 30 15.06 -42.97 21.52
CA PRO A 30 14.61 -42.97 22.92
C PRO A 30 14.58 -41.58 23.58
N GLY A 31 15.36 -40.63 23.08
CA GLY A 31 15.40 -39.26 23.58
C GLY A 31 14.39 -38.31 22.93
N LYS A 32 13.40 -38.82 22.16
CA LYS A 32 12.35 -37.96 21.57
C LYS A 32 11.46 -37.33 22.63
N ASP A 33 10.91 -36.17 22.32
CA ASP A 33 9.89 -35.52 23.16
C ASP A 33 8.65 -36.42 23.25
N PRO A 34 8.27 -36.89 24.44
CA PRO A 34 7.11 -37.77 24.59
C PRO A 34 5.76 -37.06 24.31
N ASN A 35 5.74 -35.71 24.35
CA ASN A 35 4.52 -34.90 24.21
C ASN A 35 4.29 -34.39 22.79
N ASN A 36 5.31 -34.46 21.92
CA ASN A 36 5.21 -33.92 20.56
C ASN A 36 5.80 -34.90 19.55
N SER A 37 5.12 -35.08 18.41
CA SER A 37 5.72 -35.77 17.27
C SER A 37 6.96 -35.03 16.76
N VAL A 38 7.84 -35.72 16.04
CA VAL A 38 9.03 -35.09 15.41
C VAL A 38 8.63 -33.91 14.54
N LEU A 39 7.55 -34.02 13.78
CA LEU A 39 7.02 -32.97 12.93
C LEU A 39 6.52 -31.75 13.74
N GLN A 40 5.80 -32.00 14.85
CA GLN A 40 5.35 -30.93 15.73
C GLN A 40 6.55 -30.22 16.39
N THR A 41 7.59 -30.95 16.73
CA THR A 41 8.82 -30.38 17.28
C THR A 41 9.54 -29.47 16.25
N LEU A 42 9.64 -29.91 15.00
CA LEU A 42 10.18 -29.09 13.90
C LEU A 42 9.34 -27.84 13.66
N PHE A 43 8.03 -27.97 13.73
CA PHE A 43 7.11 -26.84 13.61
C PHE A 43 7.25 -25.86 14.77
N ASN A 44 7.33 -26.34 16.00
CA ASN A 44 7.55 -25.52 17.19
C ASN A 44 8.88 -24.74 17.13
N ASN A 45 9.93 -25.36 16.61
CA ASN A 45 11.22 -24.69 16.39
C ASN A 45 11.10 -23.60 15.31
N THR A 46 10.34 -23.86 14.25
CA THR A 46 10.03 -22.86 13.22
C THR A 46 9.25 -21.68 13.83
N LYS A 47 8.20 -21.94 14.65
CA LYS A 47 7.43 -20.90 15.34
C LYS A 47 8.32 -19.99 16.20
N LYS A 48 9.22 -20.58 16.97
CA LYS A 48 10.18 -19.81 17.83
C LYS A 48 11.03 -18.86 16.99
N GLN A 49 11.48 -19.26 15.82
CA GLN A 49 12.28 -18.43 14.94
C GLN A 49 11.50 -17.21 14.41
N PHE A 50 10.19 -17.36 14.20
CA PHE A 50 9.31 -16.29 13.71
C PHE A 50 8.42 -15.68 14.80
N ALA A 51 8.79 -15.84 16.09
CA ALA A 51 7.99 -15.32 17.19
C ALA A 51 7.83 -13.79 17.13
N LYS A 52 8.89 -13.05 16.78
CA LYS A 52 8.88 -11.60 16.60
C LYS A 52 7.95 -11.15 15.46
N ASP A 53 7.77 -11.97 14.44
CA ASP A 53 7.01 -11.63 13.24
C ASP A 53 5.52 -11.92 13.38
N GLN A 54 5.13 -12.60 14.46
CA GLN A 54 3.73 -12.96 14.75
C GLN A 54 3.02 -13.69 13.59
N ILE A 55 3.76 -14.54 12.86
CA ILE A 55 3.24 -15.33 11.73
C ILE A 55 2.40 -16.48 12.24
N PHE A 56 2.81 -17.09 13.35
CA PHE A 56 2.15 -18.23 13.98
C PHE A 56 1.62 -17.87 15.35
N LYS A 57 0.46 -18.41 15.72
CA LYS A 57 -0.05 -18.30 17.09
C LYS A 57 0.77 -19.20 18.02
N GLU A 58 0.97 -18.80 19.24
CA GLU A 58 1.81 -19.52 20.22
C GLU A 58 1.35 -20.96 20.40
N ASN A 59 0.03 -21.17 20.51
CA ASN A 59 -0.60 -22.47 20.71
C ASN A 59 -0.94 -23.22 19.40
N GLU A 60 -0.56 -22.69 18.23
CA GLU A 60 -0.86 -23.28 16.94
C GLU A 60 -0.14 -24.62 16.77
N LYS A 61 -0.90 -25.65 16.33
CA LYS A 61 -0.42 -27.02 16.10
C LYS A 61 -0.65 -27.42 14.64
N ILE A 62 0.05 -28.45 14.20
CA ILE A 62 -0.21 -29.05 12.89
C ILE A 62 -1.52 -29.86 12.99
N GLU A 63 -2.52 -29.45 12.21
CA GLU A 63 -3.86 -30.08 12.20
C GLU A 63 -3.99 -31.18 11.13
N LEU A 64 -3.04 -31.28 10.21
CA LEU A 64 -3.05 -32.30 9.17
C LEU A 64 -2.75 -33.70 9.74
N LYS A 65 -3.39 -34.72 9.19
CA LYS A 65 -3.08 -36.11 9.51
C LYS A 65 -1.62 -36.41 9.20
N GLU A 66 -0.97 -37.16 10.06
CA GLU A 66 0.45 -37.47 9.93
C GLU A 66 0.77 -38.19 8.59
N THR A 67 -0.12 -39.08 8.12
CA THR A 67 -0.02 -39.74 6.82
C THR A 67 0.02 -38.76 5.66
N THR A 68 -0.82 -37.71 5.71
CA THR A 68 -0.85 -36.63 4.70
C THR A 68 0.45 -35.83 4.71
N ILE A 69 0.97 -35.53 5.90
CA ILE A 69 2.23 -34.77 6.02
C ILE A 69 3.40 -35.60 5.51
N LYS A 70 3.47 -36.90 5.84
CA LYS A 70 4.51 -37.80 5.34
C LYS A 70 4.47 -37.90 3.80
N GLN A 71 3.29 -37.91 3.19
CA GLN A 71 3.16 -37.88 1.74
C GLN A 71 3.67 -36.55 1.15
N ILE A 72 3.32 -35.41 1.75
CA ILE A 72 3.84 -34.08 1.34
C ILE A 72 5.37 -34.04 1.46
N ILE A 73 5.92 -34.63 2.52
CA ILE A 73 7.38 -34.67 2.72
C ILE A 73 8.03 -35.49 1.62
N LYS A 74 7.49 -36.65 1.29
CA LYS A 74 7.99 -37.51 0.23
C LYS A 74 8.06 -36.81 -1.13
N GLU A 75 7.05 -36.00 -1.46
CA GLU A 75 7.02 -35.22 -2.70
C GLU A 75 8.01 -34.05 -2.67
N LEU A 76 8.27 -33.46 -1.50
CA LEU A 76 9.10 -32.27 -1.37
C LEU A 76 10.57 -32.58 -1.01
N GLU A 77 10.90 -33.72 -0.42
CA GLU A 77 12.25 -34.02 0.11
C GLU A 77 13.35 -34.01 -0.95
N ILE A 78 13.01 -34.29 -2.21
CA ILE A 78 13.94 -34.27 -3.34
C ILE A 78 14.40 -32.83 -3.73
N TYR A 79 13.67 -31.81 -3.33
CA TYR A 79 13.97 -30.41 -3.66
C TYR A 79 14.66 -29.70 -2.49
N ASN A 80 15.72 -28.95 -2.75
CA ASN A 80 16.30 -28.07 -1.76
C ASN A 80 15.69 -26.67 -1.87
N LEU A 81 14.60 -26.44 -1.15
CA LEU A 81 13.88 -25.16 -1.18
C LEU A 81 14.65 -24.00 -0.55
N SER A 82 15.65 -24.27 0.30
CA SER A 82 16.47 -23.21 0.89
C SER A 82 17.41 -22.57 -0.12
N LEU A 83 17.89 -23.35 -1.10
CA LEU A 83 18.75 -22.90 -2.21
C LEU A 83 17.97 -22.41 -3.43
N THR A 84 16.67 -22.72 -3.50
CA THR A 84 15.82 -22.23 -4.59
C THR A 84 15.69 -20.70 -4.50
N SER A 85 15.71 -20.01 -5.63
CA SER A 85 15.56 -18.54 -5.66
C SER A 85 14.26 -18.09 -4.96
N ALA A 86 14.27 -16.89 -4.40
CA ALA A 86 13.10 -16.30 -3.77
C ALA A 86 11.93 -16.19 -4.78
N ASP A 87 12.24 -15.85 -6.04
CA ASP A 87 11.23 -15.68 -7.08
C ASP A 87 10.47 -16.99 -7.37
N ILE A 88 11.19 -18.12 -7.52
CA ILE A 88 10.54 -19.44 -7.72
C ILE A 88 9.68 -19.83 -6.52
N LYS A 89 10.18 -19.62 -5.30
CA LYS A 89 9.42 -19.89 -4.07
C LYS A 89 8.15 -19.03 -4.00
N GLY A 90 8.27 -17.76 -4.31
CA GLY A 90 7.16 -16.82 -4.33
C GLY A 90 6.09 -17.20 -5.35
N ILE A 91 6.47 -17.48 -6.60
CA ILE A 91 5.55 -17.93 -7.66
C ILE A 91 4.82 -19.21 -7.26
N ALA A 92 5.53 -20.20 -6.70
CA ALA A 92 4.93 -21.46 -6.24
C ALA A 92 3.93 -21.21 -5.10
N PHE A 93 4.27 -20.34 -4.16
CA PHE A 93 3.39 -20.00 -3.03
C PHE A 93 2.13 -19.25 -3.50
N GLU A 94 2.26 -18.29 -4.40
CA GLU A 94 1.11 -17.57 -4.98
C GLU A 94 0.19 -18.49 -5.78
N LYS A 95 0.76 -19.41 -6.56
CA LYS A 95 -0.03 -20.40 -7.30
C LYS A 95 -0.82 -21.30 -6.36
N PHE A 96 -0.21 -21.72 -5.25
CA PHE A 96 -0.88 -22.47 -4.19
C PHE A 96 -2.00 -21.65 -3.53
N LEU A 97 -1.73 -20.40 -3.16
CA LEU A 97 -2.74 -19.50 -2.59
C LEU A 97 -3.92 -19.30 -3.54
N GLY A 98 -3.64 -19.03 -4.82
CA GLY A 98 -4.67 -18.79 -5.82
C GLY A 98 -5.66 -19.95 -5.97
N THR A 99 -5.24 -21.20 -5.79
CA THR A 99 -6.11 -22.39 -5.83
C THR A 99 -6.88 -22.61 -4.54
N THR A 100 -6.25 -22.37 -3.39
CA THR A 100 -6.82 -22.67 -2.07
C THR A 100 -7.80 -21.60 -1.60
N PHE A 101 -7.50 -20.32 -1.84
CA PHE A 101 -8.28 -19.20 -1.29
C PHE A 101 -9.44 -18.74 -2.18
N ARG A 102 -9.42 -19.02 -3.48
CA ARG A 102 -10.54 -18.65 -4.39
C ARG A 102 -11.90 -19.25 -3.98
N GLY A 103 -11.91 -20.34 -3.19
CA GLY A 103 -13.10 -21.08 -2.80
C GLY A 103 -13.71 -20.70 -1.44
N GLU A 104 -12.90 -20.37 -0.45
CA GLU A 104 -13.32 -20.37 0.96
C GLU A 104 -13.61 -18.98 1.57
N LEU A 105 -12.96 -17.91 1.08
CA LEU A 105 -12.99 -16.61 1.77
C LEU A 105 -13.76 -15.51 1.08
N GLY A 106 -14.25 -15.69 -0.18
CA GLY A 106 -14.94 -14.63 -0.91
C GLY A 106 -14.11 -13.35 -1.09
N GLN A 107 -12.78 -13.44 -0.87
CA GLN A 107 -11.87 -12.30 -0.93
C GLN A 107 -11.42 -12.06 -2.36
N PHE A 108 -11.39 -10.80 -2.75
CA PHE A 108 -11.03 -10.37 -4.08
C PHE A 108 -9.52 -10.24 -4.19
N PHE A 109 -8.88 -11.15 -4.96
CA PHE A 109 -7.48 -10.98 -5.33
C PHE A 109 -7.38 -10.05 -6.53
N THR A 110 -6.56 -9.02 -6.42
CA THR A 110 -6.24 -8.18 -7.58
C THR A 110 -5.47 -8.99 -8.59
N PRO A 111 -5.93 -9.09 -9.84
CA PRO A 111 -5.25 -9.84 -10.89
C PRO A 111 -3.82 -9.33 -11.09
N ARG A 112 -2.88 -10.25 -11.35
CA ARG A 112 -1.47 -9.92 -11.46
C ARG A 112 -1.17 -8.89 -12.56
N SER A 113 -1.87 -8.98 -13.69
CA SER A 113 -1.76 -8.01 -14.78
C SER A 113 -2.09 -6.58 -14.33
N VAL A 114 -3.14 -6.42 -13.51
CA VAL A 114 -3.55 -5.14 -12.92
C VAL A 114 -2.51 -4.66 -11.90
N VAL A 115 -2.03 -5.55 -11.03
CA VAL A 115 -0.99 -5.21 -10.04
C VAL A 115 0.28 -4.72 -10.73
N ASN A 116 0.78 -5.47 -11.72
CA ASN A 116 1.98 -5.12 -12.46
C ASN A 116 1.81 -3.77 -13.18
N PHE A 117 0.67 -3.56 -13.83
CA PHE A 117 0.33 -2.30 -14.48
C PHE A 117 0.35 -1.13 -13.51
N MET A 118 -0.31 -1.24 -12.35
CA MET A 118 -0.37 -0.16 -11.36
C MET A 118 1.01 0.14 -10.78
N VAL A 119 1.83 -0.88 -10.51
CA VAL A 119 3.21 -0.70 -10.04
C VAL A 119 4.07 -0.01 -11.11
N ASP A 120 3.91 -0.39 -12.39
CA ASP A 120 4.66 0.21 -13.48
C ASP A 120 4.28 1.69 -13.72
N VAL A 121 2.99 2.02 -13.62
CA VAL A 121 2.48 3.40 -13.78
C VAL A 121 2.92 4.29 -12.61
N VAL A 122 2.76 3.81 -11.36
CA VAL A 122 3.12 4.60 -10.17
C VAL A 122 4.64 4.68 -9.98
N ASN A 123 5.36 3.70 -10.50
CA ASN A 123 6.84 3.65 -10.55
C ASN A 123 7.50 3.93 -9.18
N PRO A 124 7.28 3.05 -8.16
CA PRO A 124 7.94 3.20 -6.88
C PRO A 124 9.46 3.06 -7.03
N CYS A 125 10.21 3.97 -6.39
CA CYS A 125 11.67 4.06 -6.48
C CYS A 125 12.34 3.71 -5.15
N GLU A 126 13.65 3.48 -5.19
CA GLU A 126 14.44 3.28 -3.98
C GLU A 126 14.35 4.46 -3.02
N ASN A 127 14.28 4.19 -1.73
CA ASN A 127 14.08 5.14 -0.63
C ASN A 127 12.70 5.81 -0.59
N GLU A 128 11.73 5.34 -1.35
CA GLU A 128 10.33 5.73 -1.17
C GLU A 128 9.63 4.76 -0.22
N VAL A 129 8.88 5.32 0.72
CA VAL A 129 8.09 4.53 1.67
C VAL A 129 6.74 4.21 1.04
N CYS A 130 6.47 2.92 0.86
CA CYS A 130 5.30 2.40 0.17
C CYS A 130 4.32 1.74 1.14
N CYS A 131 3.02 1.83 0.87
CA CYS A 131 1.98 1.20 1.69
C CYS A 131 0.85 0.61 0.85
N ASP A 132 0.31 -0.51 1.34
CA ASP A 132 -1.00 -1.03 0.97
C ASP A 132 -1.84 -1.21 2.24
N PRO A 133 -2.78 -0.29 2.55
CA PRO A 133 -3.60 -0.36 3.75
C PRO A 133 -4.73 -1.41 3.67
N SER A 134 -4.87 -2.15 2.58
CA SER A 134 -5.78 -3.30 2.42
C SER A 134 -5.08 -4.45 1.69
N SER A 135 -3.95 -4.89 2.24
CA SER A 135 -2.91 -5.65 1.52
C SER A 135 -3.33 -7.04 1.01
N GLY A 136 -4.42 -7.62 1.52
CA GLY A 136 -4.84 -8.95 1.14
C GLY A 136 -3.69 -9.96 1.30
N SER A 137 -3.32 -10.64 0.23
CA SER A 137 -2.18 -11.57 0.20
C SER A 137 -0.81 -10.89 -0.04
N GLY A 138 -0.75 -9.57 -0.10
CA GLY A 138 0.49 -8.81 -0.33
C GLY A 138 0.86 -8.61 -1.80
N GLY A 139 -0.09 -8.75 -2.72
CA GLY A 139 0.17 -8.69 -4.16
C GLY A 139 0.88 -7.41 -4.61
N PHE A 140 0.41 -6.22 -4.19
CA PHE A 140 1.07 -4.95 -4.49
C PHE A 140 2.44 -4.86 -3.81
N LEU A 141 2.53 -5.22 -2.53
CA LEU A 141 3.77 -5.11 -1.75
C LEU A 141 4.92 -5.92 -2.36
N ILE A 142 4.62 -7.16 -2.81
CA ILE A 142 5.59 -8.04 -3.47
C ILE A 142 6.08 -7.43 -4.78
N ASN A 143 5.16 -6.87 -5.59
CA ASN A 143 5.55 -6.30 -6.88
C ASN A 143 6.34 -5.01 -6.72
N ILE A 144 6.02 -4.18 -5.73
CA ILE A 144 6.82 -3.02 -5.33
C ILE A 144 8.23 -3.48 -4.95
N PHE A 145 8.33 -4.47 -4.06
CA PHE A 145 9.62 -5.03 -3.62
C PHE A 145 10.44 -5.55 -4.80
N ASN A 146 9.86 -6.39 -5.64
CA ASN A 146 10.55 -6.97 -6.79
C ASN A 146 11.00 -5.91 -7.80
N LYS A 147 10.17 -4.91 -8.07
CA LYS A 147 10.50 -3.80 -8.96
C LYS A 147 11.69 -3.00 -8.44
N VAL A 148 11.64 -2.55 -7.18
CA VAL A 148 12.73 -1.75 -6.60
C VAL A 148 14.01 -2.57 -6.45
N LYS A 149 13.92 -3.85 -6.03
CA LYS A 149 15.06 -4.78 -5.99
C LYS A 149 15.71 -4.92 -7.36
N HIS A 150 14.90 -5.05 -8.41
CA HIS A 150 15.41 -5.14 -9.78
C HIS A 150 16.12 -3.86 -10.22
N ASP A 151 15.61 -2.70 -9.87
CA ASP A 151 16.25 -1.41 -10.17
C ASP A 151 17.57 -1.25 -9.40
N ILE A 152 17.64 -1.68 -8.13
CA ILE A 152 18.90 -1.74 -7.37
C ILE A 152 19.92 -2.65 -8.08
N GLN A 153 19.48 -3.82 -8.55
CA GLN A 153 20.37 -4.74 -9.28
C GLN A 153 20.88 -4.13 -10.59
N LYS A 154 20.02 -3.48 -11.36
CA LYS A 154 20.42 -2.76 -12.58
C LYS A 154 21.42 -1.65 -12.30
N ASP A 155 21.19 -0.88 -11.25
CA ASP A 155 22.08 0.20 -10.84
C ASP A 155 23.47 -0.33 -10.43
N ILE A 156 23.51 -1.43 -9.67
CA ILE A 156 24.74 -2.13 -9.28
C ILE A 156 25.54 -2.56 -10.53
N ILE A 157 24.89 -3.16 -11.52
CA ILE A 157 25.52 -3.55 -12.78
C ILE A 157 26.06 -2.32 -13.50
N LYS A 158 25.27 -1.25 -13.61
CA LYS A 158 25.70 0.00 -14.24
C LYS A 158 26.92 0.63 -13.55
N GLN A 159 26.94 0.63 -12.20
CA GLN A 159 28.07 1.12 -11.43
C GLN A 159 29.33 0.28 -11.67
N TYR A 160 29.18 -1.05 -11.70
CA TYR A 160 30.29 -1.95 -11.98
C TYR A 160 30.85 -1.76 -13.39
N GLU A 161 30.00 -1.68 -14.42
CA GLU A 161 30.44 -1.45 -15.80
C GLU A 161 31.12 -0.10 -15.98
N LYS A 162 30.63 0.93 -15.30
CA LYS A 162 31.30 2.23 -15.27
C LYS A 162 32.68 2.14 -14.63
N PHE A 163 32.80 1.50 -13.47
CA PHE A 163 34.08 1.30 -12.78
C PHE A 163 35.07 0.51 -13.66
N LYS A 164 34.59 -0.57 -14.31
CA LYS A 164 35.38 -1.38 -15.26
C LYS A 164 35.87 -0.53 -16.43
N SER A 165 35.00 0.25 -17.05
CA SER A 165 35.35 1.15 -18.14
C SER A 165 36.41 2.20 -17.74
N ASP A 166 36.24 2.83 -16.59
CA ASP A 166 37.16 3.84 -16.06
C ASP A 166 38.53 3.24 -15.72
N LEU A 167 38.56 2.00 -15.20
CA LEU A 167 39.80 1.29 -14.83
C LEU A 167 40.56 0.80 -16.06
N LEU A 168 39.85 0.28 -17.06
CA LEU A 168 40.48 -0.35 -18.25
C LEU A 168 40.80 0.66 -19.33
N LYS A 169 40.17 1.83 -19.38
CA LYS A 169 40.38 2.90 -20.39
C LYS A 169 40.36 2.39 -21.83
N GLY A 170 39.45 1.48 -22.15
CA GLY A 170 39.30 0.92 -23.51
C GLY A 170 40.26 -0.24 -23.86
N LYS A 171 40.94 -0.83 -22.86
CA LYS A 171 41.69 -2.08 -23.06
C LYS A 171 40.72 -3.27 -23.10
N ASP A 172 41.05 -4.25 -23.94
CA ASP A 172 40.31 -5.50 -24.01
C ASP A 172 40.50 -6.35 -22.75
N ASP A 173 39.52 -7.18 -22.45
CA ASP A 173 39.51 -8.05 -21.27
C ASP A 173 40.72 -9.00 -21.20
N ASP A 174 41.28 -9.38 -22.35
CA ASP A 174 42.48 -10.23 -22.48
C ASP A 174 43.79 -9.53 -22.04
N SER A 175 43.78 -8.20 -21.83
CA SER A 175 44.93 -7.39 -21.43
C SER A 175 44.92 -6.92 -19.97
N ILE A 176 44.06 -7.50 -19.15
CA ILE A 176 43.85 -7.12 -17.73
C ILE A 176 45.04 -7.62 -16.89
N THR A 177 45.67 -6.72 -16.12
CA THR A 177 46.71 -7.08 -15.16
C THR A 177 46.12 -7.75 -13.93
N ASN A 178 46.91 -8.55 -13.21
CA ASN A 178 46.49 -9.19 -11.95
C ASN A 178 45.96 -8.17 -10.90
N GLU A 179 46.58 -6.98 -10.87
CA GLU A 179 46.16 -5.90 -9.98
C GLU A 179 44.80 -5.33 -10.38
N GLN A 180 44.57 -5.10 -11.67
CA GLN A 180 43.29 -4.66 -12.20
C GLN A 180 42.20 -5.72 -11.99
N ALA A 181 42.50 -7.01 -12.20
CA ALA A 181 41.57 -8.10 -11.95
C ALA A 181 41.16 -8.16 -10.45
N LYS A 182 42.11 -7.91 -9.54
CA LYS A 182 41.81 -7.84 -8.12
C LYS A 182 40.90 -6.66 -7.78
N LEU A 183 41.19 -5.46 -8.31
CA LEU A 183 40.35 -4.27 -8.09
C LEU A 183 38.92 -4.47 -8.62
N LEU A 184 38.78 -5.08 -9.80
CA LEU A 184 37.46 -5.42 -10.35
C LEU A 184 36.69 -6.39 -9.46
N LYS A 185 37.37 -7.41 -8.94
CA LYS A 185 36.77 -8.36 -8.01
C LYS A 185 36.36 -7.70 -6.70
N ASP A 186 37.24 -6.91 -6.11
CA ASP A 186 36.96 -6.22 -4.84
C ASP A 186 35.76 -5.26 -4.98
N GLU A 187 35.66 -4.53 -6.07
CA GLU A 187 34.53 -3.66 -6.36
C GLU A 187 33.23 -4.44 -6.63
N PHE A 188 33.30 -5.55 -7.39
CA PHE A 188 32.16 -6.43 -7.60
C PHE A 188 31.63 -6.98 -6.26
N ASP A 189 32.54 -7.51 -5.42
CA ASP A 189 32.18 -8.04 -4.11
C ASP A 189 31.60 -6.95 -3.18
N ARG A 190 32.11 -5.71 -3.26
CA ARG A 190 31.56 -4.55 -2.54
C ARG A 190 30.13 -4.23 -2.96
N LEU A 191 29.90 -4.15 -4.28
CA LEU A 191 28.58 -3.84 -4.85
C LEU A 191 27.57 -4.96 -4.58
N GLN A 192 28.00 -6.23 -4.68
CA GLN A 192 27.13 -7.37 -4.38
C GLN A 192 26.66 -7.39 -2.93
N LYS A 193 27.44 -6.90 -1.98
CA LYS A 193 27.02 -6.78 -0.58
C LYS A 193 25.80 -5.88 -0.39
N GLU A 194 25.54 -4.93 -1.28
CA GLU A 194 24.33 -4.11 -1.24
C GLU A 194 23.02 -4.92 -1.42
N LEU A 195 23.14 -6.16 -1.90
CA LEU A 195 22.03 -7.12 -2.05
C LEU A 195 21.90 -8.10 -0.88
N ASP A 196 22.72 -7.94 0.17
CA ASP A 196 22.56 -8.74 1.38
C ASP A 196 21.33 -8.26 2.17
N ASN A 197 20.58 -9.24 2.71
CA ASN A 197 19.38 -8.97 3.50
C ASN A 197 19.37 -9.88 4.75
N ASP A 198 20.39 -9.78 5.58
CA ASP A 198 20.47 -10.47 6.87
C ASP A 198 20.61 -9.46 8.03
N GLU A 199 20.42 -9.93 9.26
CA GLU A 199 20.47 -9.07 10.46
C GLU A 199 21.82 -8.35 10.69
N ARG A 200 22.89 -8.76 9.99
CA ARG A 200 24.23 -8.13 10.05
C ARG A 200 24.43 -7.08 8.96
N SER A 201 23.52 -7.05 8.00
CA SER A 201 23.60 -6.22 6.80
C SER A 201 22.68 -5.00 6.86
N VAL A 202 22.46 -4.42 8.06
CA VAL A 202 21.45 -3.36 8.33
C VAL A 202 21.60 -2.08 7.49
N ASN A 203 22.76 -1.85 6.89
CA ASN A 203 23.03 -0.66 6.09
C ASN A 203 22.91 -0.86 4.58
N THR A 204 22.74 -2.12 4.12
CA THR A 204 22.63 -2.42 2.69
C THR A 204 21.34 -1.92 2.09
N ARG A 205 21.34 -1.70 0.77
CA ARG A 205 20.18 -1.20 0.03
C ARG A 205 18.99 -2.16 0.13
N LEU A 206 19.25 -3.46 -0.04
CA LEU A 206 18.19 -4.47 0.03
C LEU A 206 17.62 -4.63 1.44
N TYR A 207 18.48 -4.61 2.49
CA TYR A 207 17.99 -4.65 3.86
C TYR A 207 17.08 -3.46 4.19
N LYS A 208 17.47 -2.25 3.76
CA LYS A 208 16.65 -1.05 3.96
C LYS A 208 15.31 -1.15 3.25
N LEU A 209 15.30 -1.61 1.99
CA LEU A 209 14.06 -1.84 1.24
C LEU A 209 13.14 -2.78 2.01
N SER A 210 13.65 -3.94 2.43
CA SER A 210 12.90 -4.99 3.10
C SER A 210 12.34 -4.59 4.47
N ASN A 211 13.08 -3.75 5.22
CA ASN A 211 12.74 -3.51 6.62
C ASN A 211 12.15 -2.14 6.90
N PHE A 212 12.36 -1.14 6.01
CA PHE A 212 11.99 0.24 6.31
C PHE A 212 11.08 0.90 5.27
N PHE A 213 10.90 0.32 4.08
CA PHE A 213 10.22 1.01 2.99
C PHE A 213 8.91 0.38 2.53
N ILE A 214 8.57 -0.83 3.02
CA ILE A 214 7.35 -1.54 2.61
C ILE A 214 6.45 -1.80 3.81
N TYR A 215 5.20 -1.34 3.73
CA TYR A 215 4.20 -1.42 4.78
C TYR A 215 2.85 -1.89 4.25
N GLY A 216 2.10 -2.60 5.08
CA GLY A 216 0.74 -3.01 4.74
C GLY A 216 -0.07 -3.45 5.95
N THR A 217 -1.37 -3.39 5.82
CA THR A 217 -2.29 -3.96 6.82
C THR A 217 -3.39 -4.77 6.14
N ASP A 218 -3.96 -5.70 6.90
CA ASP A 218 -5.23 -6.33 6.57
C ASP A 218 -6.00 -6.59 7.86
N ALA A 219 -7.30 -6.30 7.86
CA ALA A 219 -8.18 -6.54 9.00
C ALA A 219 -8.45 -8.03 9.25
N ASN A 220 -8.21 -8.88 8.26
CA ASN A 220 -8.30 -10.32 8.40
C ASN A 220 -6.95 -10.91 8.84
N ASP A 221 -6.89 -11.50 10.04
CA ASP A 221 -5.68 -12.12 10.61
C ASP A 221 -5.02 -13.15 9.65
N ARG A 222 -5.84 -13.97 8.98
CA ARG A 222 -5.34 -14.97 8.03
C ARG A 222 -4.69 -14.30 6.81
N MET A 223 -5.27 -13.22 6.30
CA MET A 223 -4.72 -12.48 5.15
C MET A 223 -3.44 -11.74 5.53
N ALA A 224 -3.41 -11.04 6.66
CA ALA A 224 -2.20 -10.38 7.14
C ALA A 224 -1.03 -11.37 7.32
N ARG A 225 -1.28 -12.55 7.90
CA ARG A 225 -0.27 -13.62 8.01
C ARG A 225 0.14 -14.19 6.67
N THR A 226 -0.82 -14.33 5.74
CA THR A 226 -0.54 -14.77 4.36
C THR A 226 0.35 -13.77 3.64
N SER A 227 0.04 -12.47 3.76
CA SER A 227 0.86 -11.39 3.20
C SER A 227 2.29 -11.44 3.75
N LYS A 228 2.46 -11.55 5.07
CA LYS A 228 3.79 -11.72 5.70
C LYS A 228 4.55 -12.92 5.14
N MET A 229 3.89 -14.08 5.08
CA MET A 229 4.50 -15.30 4.56
C MET A 229 4.91 -15.14 3.10
N ASN A 230 4.06 -14.52 2.30
CA ASN A 230 4.31 -14.28 0.88
C ASN A 230 5.52 -13.36 0.68
N MET A 231 5.64 -12.27 1.44
CA MET A 231 6.80 -11.38 1.43
C MET A 231 8.08 -12.13 1.81
N ILE A 232 8.06 -12.96 2.87
CA ILE A 232 9.21 -13.81 3.25
C ILE A 232 9.64 -14.73 2.12
N MET A 233 8.69 -15.34 1.42
CA MET A 233 8.99 -16.26 0.31
C MET A 233 9.67 -15.54 -0.86
N HIS A 234 9.39 -14.24 -1.05
CA HIS A 234 10.06 -13.38 -2.04
C HIS A 234 11.37 -12.75 -1.54
N GLY A 235 11.75 -13.02 -0.29
CA GLY A 235 13.03 -12.57 0.29
C GLY A 235 12.97 -11.20 0.95
N ASP A 236 11.77 -10.70 1.22
CA ASP A 236 11.54 -9.46 1.99
C ASP A 236 11.60 -9.67 3.51
N GLY A 237 11.85 -8.59 4.25
CA GLY A 237 11.94 -8.60 5.71
C GLY A 237 10.61 -8.63 6.46
N HIS A 238 9.46 -8.48 5.81
CA HIS A 238 8.09 -8.60 6.34
C HIS A 238 7.73 -7.76 7.60
N GLY A 239 8.65 -6.98 8.13
CA GLY A 239 8.47 -6.23 9.38
C GLY A 239 7.46 -5.07 9.33
N GLY A 240 7.01 -4.67 8.15
CA GLY A 240 6.04 -3.59 7.95
C GLY A 240 4.58 -4.03 7.80
N ILE A 241 4.27 -5.33 7.88
CA ILE A 241 2.91 -5.84 7.68
C ILE A 241 2.23 -6.11 9.02
N HIS A 242 1.00 -5.62 9.18
CA HIS A 242 0.26 -5.70 10.44
C HIS A 242 -1.16 -6.26 10.24
N HIS A 243 -1.59 -7.10 11.18
CA HIS A 243 -3.01 -7.44 11.33
C HIS A 243 -3.69 -6.29 12.05
N HIS A 244 -4.40 -5.44 11.31
CA HIS A 244 -5.08 -4.27 11.86
C HIS A 244 -6.10 -3.72 10.86
N ASP A 245 -7.08 -2.94 11.33
CA ASP A 245 -7.96 -2.20 10.45
C ASP A 245 -7.15 -1.13 9.69
N GLY A 246 -7.16 -1.19 8.35
CA GLY A 246 -6.43 -0.27 7.49
C GLY A 246 -6.91 1.18 7.58
N LEU A 247 -8.09 1.42 8.10
CA LEU A 247 -8.64 2.75 8.35
C LEU A 247 -8.05 3.43 9.59
N LEU A 248 -7.37 2.67 10.47
CA LEU A 248 -6.80 3.17 11.71
C LEU A 248 -5.27 3.26 11.66
N ASN A 249 -4.70 4.07 12.56
CA ASN A 249 -3.26 4.15 12.72
C ASN A 249 -2.74 2.91 13.44
N VAL A 250 -1.66 2.34 12.93
CA VAL A 250 -0.98 1.20 13.56
C VAL A 250 0.52 1.28 13.32
N ASN A 251 1.29 1.09 14.37
CA ASN A 251 2.76 1.05 14.29
C ASN A 251 3.34 2.11 13.33
N GLY A 252 3.92 1.70 12.22
CA GLY A 252 4.49 2.60 11.20
C GLY A 252 3.50 3.09 10.14
N ILE A 253 2.19 2.85 10.27
CA ILE A 253 1.18 3.26 9.30
C ILE A 253 0.32 4.36 9.92
N PHE A 254 0.66 5.62 9.59
CA PHE A 254 -0.01 6.82 10.07
C PHE A 254 0.18 7.98 9.09
N GLU A 255 -0.46 9.11 9.33
CA GLU A 255 -0.59 10.24 8.42
C GLU A 255 0.76 10.84 7.97
N ASN A 256 0.79 11.34 6.73
CA ASN A 256 1.90 12.06 6.10
C ASN A 256 3.24 11.30 6.09
N ARG A 257 3.19 9.97 5.91
CA ARG A 257 4.38 9.14 5.97
C ARG A 257 4.78 8.49 4.65
N PHE A 258 3.84 8.25 3.74
CA PHE A 258 4.08 7.45 2.54
C PHE A 258 4.30 8.28 1.29
N ASP A 259 5.28 7.87 0.49
CA ASP A 259 5.54 8.45 -0.82
C ASP A 259 4.63 7.82 -1.88
N VAL A 260 4.32 6.52 -1.71
CA VAL A 260 3.51 5.71 -2.63
C VAL A 260 2.50 4.86 -1.88
N ILE A 261 1.26 4.88 -2.37
CA ILE A 261 0.22 3.93 -1.95
C ILE A 261 -0.36 3.23 -3.18
N LEU A 262 -0.42 1.90 -3.12
CA LEU A 262 -1.12 1.06 -4.09
C LEU A 262 -2.07 0.14 -3.34
N THR A 263 -3.35 0.17 -3.67
CA THR A 263 -4.35 -0.57 -2.91
C THR A 263 -5.59 -0.92 -3.71
N ASN A 264 -6.24 -2.00 -3.32
CA ASN A 264 -7.54 -2.42 -3.81
C ASN A 264 -8.47 -2.67 -2.61
N PRO A 265 -9.13 -1.62 -2.10
CA PRO A 265 -10.00 -1.73 -0.93
C PRO A 265 -11.22 -2.60 -1.21
N PRO A 266 -11.83 -3.23 -0.19
CA PRO A 266 -13.00 -4.07 -0.39
C PRO A 266 -14.20 -3.28 -0.95
N PHE A 267 -14.80 -3.80 -2.04
CA PHE A 267 -15.97 -3.22 -2.68
C PHE A 267 -17.25 -3.61 -1.93
N GLY A 268 -18.21 -2.69 -1.86
CA GLY A 268 -19.57 -2.95 -1.37
C GLY A 268 -19.72 -3.14 0.14
N GLN A 269 -18.65 -3.22 0.90
CA GLN A 269 -18.70 -3.25 2.36
C GLN A 269 -19.02 -1.86 2.92
N GLN A 270 -19.76 -1.84 4.04
CA GLN A 270 -20.06 -0.62 4.76
C GLN A 270 -19.37 -0.61 6.12
N VAL A 271 -18.81 0.51 6.48
CA VAL A 271 -18.43 0.85 7.84
C VAL A 271 -19.62 1.56 8.45
N THR A 272 -20.25 0.92 9.44
CA THR A 272 -21.44 1.41 10.09
C THR A 272 -21.10 2.16 11.39
N LYS A 273 -22.06 2.78 12.03
CA LYS A 273 -21.85 3.47 13.31
C LYS A 273 -21.47 2.53 14.46
N GLU A 274 -21.72 1.24 14.31
CA GLU A 274 -21.35 0.20 15.27
C GLU A 274 -19.87 -0.21 15.17
N ASN A 275 -19.22 0.08 14.03
CA ASN A 275 -17.79 -0.10 13.88
C ASN A 275 -17.07 1.06 14.60
N VAL A 276 -16.70 0.84 15.85
CA VAL A 276 -16.09 1.84 16.73
C VAL A 276 -14.60 1.55 16.95
N VAL A 277 -13.85 2.59 17.28
CA VAL A 277 -12.45 2.47 17.70
C VAL A 277 -12.40 1.76 19.05
N LEU A 278 -11.59 0.72 19.15
CA LEU A 278 -11.44 -0.11 20.34
C LEU A 278 -10.18 0.25 21.13
N GLU A 279 -10.16 -0.06 22.40
CA GLU A 279 -8.94 0.06 23.22
C GLU A 279 -7.78 -0.76 22.67
N THR A 280 -8.08 -1.93 22.08
CA THR A 280 -7.10 -2.85 21.51
C THR A 280 -6.46 -2.35 20.21
N ASP A 281 -7.01 -1.29 19.62
CA ASP A 281 -6.46 -0.67 18.41
C ASP A 281 -5.19 0.16 18.69
N SER A 282 -4.82 0.33 19.97
CA SER A 282 -3.58 0.99 20.37
C SER A 282 -2.77 0.14 21.34
N VAL A 283 -1.46 0.08 21.14
CA VAL A 283 -0.49 -0.49 22.11
C VAL A 283 -0.14 0.51 23.23
N MET A 284 -0.68 1.73 23.16
CA MET A 284 -0.51 2.77 24.15
C MET A 284 -1.79 2.90 25.02
N ARG A 285 -1.65 3.57 26.14
CA ARG A 285 -2.74 4.01 27.03
C ARG A 285 -2.49 5.44 27.50
N PHE A 286 -3.50 6.10 27.99
CA PHE A 286 -3.30 7.38 28.68
C PHE A 286 -2.43 7.18 29.92
N ALA A 287 -1.56 8.15 30.19
CA ALA A 287 -0.82 8.22 31.44
C ALA A 287 -1.78 8.48 32.62
N THR A 288 -1.48 7.89 33.76
CA THR A 288 -2.20 8.13 35.01
C THR A 288 -1.82 9.47 35.64
N ASP A 289 -2.64 10.01 36.53
CA ASP A 289 -2.33 11.25 37.25
C ASP A 289 -1.02 11.16 38.04
N ALA A 290 -0.67 9.97 38.54
CA ALA A 290 0.60 9.74 39.23
C ALA A 290 1.82 9.85 38.26
N GLU A 291 1.70 9.28 37.07
CA GLU A 291 2.75 9.36 36.03
C GLU A 291 2.91 10.80 35.52
N LEU A 292 1.81 11.53 35.31
CA LEU A 292 1.82 12.93 34.86
C LEU A 292 2.46 13.89 35.88
N ARG A 293 2.47 13.53 37.18
CA ARG A 293 3.20 14.32 38.20
C ARG A 293 4.71 14.26 38.03
N TYR A 294 5.23 13.14 37.52
CA TYR A 294 6.68 12.96 37.28
C TYR A 294 7.10 13.36 35.87
N GLU A 295 6.22 13.14 34.90
CA GLU A 295 6.46 13.40 33.46
C GLU A 295 5.23 14.10 32.86
N PRO A 296 5.05 15.41 33.09
CA PRO A 296 3.82 16.14 32.71
C PRO A 296 3.59 16.21 31.20
N ASP A 297 4.64 16.11 30.40
CA ASP A 297 4.56 16.18 28.94
C ASP A 297 4.24 14.83 28.28
N GLU A 298 4.37 13.71 29.03
CA GLU A 298 4.11 12.37 28.52
C GLU A 298 2.66 11.94 28.75
N LYS A 299 1.76 12.41 27.88
CA LYS A 299 0.31 12.14 27.98
C LYS A 299 -0.07 10.67 27.79
N ILE A 300 0.77 9.87 27.13
CA ILE A 300 0.51 8.46 26.85
C ILE A 300 1.73 7.61 27.19
N LYS A 301 1.47 6.37 27.60
CA LYS A 301 2.47 5.37 27.99
C LYS A 301 2.20 4.04 27.27
N PRO A 302 3.22 3.20 27.04
CA PRO A 302 3.00 1.84 26.57
C PRO A 302 2.08 1.07 27.52
N ARG A 303 1.24 0.19 26.96
CA ARG A 303 0.55 -0.82 27.77
C ARG A 303 1.58 -1.84 28.30
N ASP A 304 1.20 -2.55 29.36
CA ASP A 304 2.04 -3.60 29.92
C ASP A 304 2.48 -4.60 28.81
N ASN A 305 3.74 -5.01 28.86
CA ASN A 305 4.40 -5.87 27.88
C ASN A 305 4.67 -5.28 26.47
N TYR A 306 4.38 -4.00 26.22
CA TYR A 306 4.66 -3.35 24.94
C TYR A 306 5.81 -2.34 24.98
N SER A 307 6.45 -2.13 26.13
CA SER A 307 7.49 -1.10 26.30
C SER A 307 8.66 -1.27 25.33
N GLU A 308 9.19 -2.49 25.16
CA GLU A 308 10.31 -2.76 24.26
C GLU A 308 9.93 -2.49 22.78
N TYR A 309 8.72 -2.89 22.36
CA TYR A 309 8.21 -2.64 21.01
C TYR A 309 8.03 -1.15 20.74
N VAL A 310 7.48 -0.42 21.71
CA VAL A 310 7.26 1.03 21.59
C VAL A 310 8.58 1.79 21.50
N GLU A 311 9.60 1.41 22.28
CA GLU A 311 10.94 1.97 22.19
C GLU A 311 11.57 1.75 20.81
N GLU A 312 11.39 0.57 20.21
CA GLU A 312 11.83 0.29 18.84
C GLU A 312 11.09 1.19 17.83
N TYR A 313 9.77 1.37 18.00
CA TYR A 313 8.97 2.25 17.15
C TYR A 313 9.36 3.73 17.28
N TYR A 314 9.69 4.19 18.50
CA TYR A 314 10.21 5.54 18.71
C TYR A 314 11.53 5.78 17.95
N LYS A 315 12.45 4.81 17.99
CA LYS A 315 13.70 4.88 17.24
C LYS A 315 13.47 4.87 15.74
N ARG A 316 12.49 4.10 15.27
CA ARG A 316 12.22 3.88 13.85
C ARG A 316 11.40 4.99 13.21
N TYR A 317 10.42 5.55 13.92
CA TYR A 317 9.44 6.48 13.36
C TYR A 317 9.52 7.89 13.94
N GLY A 318 10.29 8.09 14.98
CA GLY A 318 10.31 9.30 15.78
C GLY A 318 9.26 9.28 16.89
N LYS A 319 9.69 9.60 18.13
CA LYS A 319 8.81 9.52 19.33
C LYS A 319 7.58 10.41 19.17
N GLU A 320 7.76 11.66 18.79
CA GLU A 320 6.67 12.64 18.68
C GLU A 320 5.62 12.24 17.63
N ALA A 321 6.08 11.87 16.42
CA ALA A 321 5.20 11.45 15.33
C ALA A 321 4.40 10.19 15.69
N TYR A 322 5.07 9.20 16.30
CA TYR A 322 4.41 7.97 16.73
C TYR A 322 3.41 8.22 17.86
N GLN A 323 3.77 9.01 18.88
CA GLN A 323 2.87 9.36 19.98
C GLN A 323 1.63 10.11 19.48
N LYS A 324 1.81 11.07 18.55
CA LYS A 324 0.68 11.79 17.93
C LYS A 324 -0.27 10.84 17.21
N ALA A 325 0.28 9.87 16.46
CA ALA A 325 -0.51 8.87 15.74
C ALA A 325 -1.33 7.98 16.69
N GLN A 326 -0.72 7.54 17.81
CA GLN A 326 -1.38 6.71 18.80
C GLN A 326 -2.39 7.51 19.65
N LEU A 327 -2.09 8.77 19.95
CA LEU A 327 -3.01 9.66 20.67
C LEU A 327 -4.32 9.86 19.90
N LYS A 328 -4.23 10.00 18.56
CA LYS A 328 -5.43 10.07 17.70
C LYS A 328 -6.35 8.87 17.88
N ILE A 329 -5.82 7.67 18.07
CA ILE A 329 -6.61 6.47 18.35
C ILE A 329 -7.24 6.56 19.75
N LEU A 330 -6.42 6.86 20.77
CA LEU A 330 -6.88 6.89 22.17
C LEU A 330 -8.00 7.93 22.43
N GLU A 331 -7.91 9.11 21.82
CA GLU A 331 -8.91 10.18 21.94
C GLU A 331 -10.24 9.86 21.24
N ASN A 332 -10.24 8.82 20.41
CA ASN A 332 -11.41 8.42 19.63
C ASN A 332 -11.98 7.05 20.02
N ILE A 333 -11.48 6.42 21.08
CA ILE A 333 -12.04 5.16 21.59
C ILE A 333 -13.55 5.31 21.83
N GLY A 334 -14.32 4.34 21.33
CA GLY A 334 -15.79 4.30 21.40
C GLY A 334 -16.52 5.15 20.35
N LYS A 335 -15.81 5.96 19.54
CA LYS A 335 -16.42 6.70 18.43
C LYS A 335 -16.47 5.84 17.18
N PRO A 336 -17.47 6.03 16.30
CA PRO A 336 -17.52 5.37 15.00
C PRO A 336 -16.27 5.65 14.17
N ILE A 337 -15.68 4.63 13.56
CA ILE A 337 -14.47 4.77 12.71
C ILE A 337 -14.70 5.77 11.59
N ALA A 338 -15.89 5.73 10.95
CA ALA A 338 -16.23 6.66 9.88
C ALA A 338 -16.15 8.14 10.33
N SER A 339 -16.38 8.44 11.62
CA SER A 339 -16.32 9.81 12.14
C SER A 339 -14.91 10.40 12.23
N LEU A 340 -13.87 9.59 12.01
CA LEU A 340 -12.47 10.04 11.95
C LEU A 340 -12.12 10.70 10.61
N PHE A 341 -13.02 10.62 9.63
CA PHE A 341 -12.81 11.06 8.25
C PHE A 341 -13.66 12.29 7.92
N ASP A 342 -13.12 13.19 7.13
CA ASP A 342 -13.73 14.48 6.79
C ASP A 342 -14.32 14.55 5.37
N LEU A 343 -14.71 13.40 4.81
CA LEU A 343 -15.40 13.30 3.51
C LEU A 343 -16.66 14.19 3.44
N LYS A 344 -17.41 14.23 4.52
CA LYS A 344 -18.57 15.11 4.72
C LYS A 344 -18.82 15.37 6.19
N PRO A 345 -19.47 16.50 6.56
CA PRO A 345 -19.78 16.82 7.94
C PRO A 345 -20.62 15.73 8.64
N ASN A 346 -20.31 15.45 9.91
CA ASN A 346 -21.02 14.49 10.76
C ASN A 346 -21.13 13.07 10.18
N LEU A 347 -20.05 12.61 9.53
CA LEU A 347 -19.98 11.27 8.97
C LEU A 347 -20.01 10.22 10.06
N MET A 348 -20.99 9.33 10.05
CA MET A 348 -21.14 8.26 11.04
C MET A 348 -21.04 6.87 10.41
N ALA A 349 -21.27 6.77 9.12
CA ALA A 349 -21.21 5.55 8.32
C ALA A 349 -20.96 5.88 6.86
N ASP A 350 -20.19 5.03 6.16
CA ASP A 350 -19.98 5.14 4.71
C ASP A 350 -19.50 3.81 4.12
N LYS A 351 -19.42 3.72 2.80
CA LYS A 351 -18.78 2.58 2.14
C LYS A 351 -17.27 2.58 2.41
N THR A 352 -16.72 1.41 2.64
CA THR A 352 -15.31 1.22 2.95
C THR A 352 -14.39 1.87 1.90
N GLN A 353 -14.68 1.69 0.61
CA GLN A 353 -13.88 2.27 -0.49
C GLN A 353 -13.84 3.82 -0.46
N HIS A 354 -14.90 4.50 -0.02
CA HIS A 354 -14.92 5.96 0.13
C HIS A 354 -13.98 6.40 1.26
N LEU A 355 -14.06 5.72 2.40
CA LEU A 355 -13.18 5.98 3.54
C LEU A 355 -11.71 5.70 3.20
N PHE A 356 -11.41 4.67 2.39
CA PHE A 356 -10.05 4.40 1.94
C PHE A 356 -9.48 5.49 1.03
N ILE A 357 -10.30 6.20 0.24
CA ILE A 357 -9.82 7.36 -0.52
C ILE A 357 -9.30 8.45 0.43
N ASN A 358 -10.09 8.80 1.45
CA ASN A 358 -9.66 9.75 2.48
C ASN A 358 -8.41 9.22 3.21
N ARG A 359 -8.47 7.97 3.68
CA ARG A 359 -7.36 7.35 4.40
C ARG A 359 -6.06 7.39 3.63
N CYS A 360 -6.08 7.03 2.35
CA CYS A 360 -4.88 7.06 1.50
C CYS A 360 -4.32 8.47 1.36
N LEU A 361 -5.19 9.47 1.17
CA LEU A 361 -4.75 10.87 1.09
C LEU A 361 -4.17 11.36 2.43
N ASP A 362 -4.70 10.93 3.58
CA ASP A 362 -4.14 11.26 4.88
C ASP A 362 -2.76 10.61 5.09
N LEU A 363 -2.61 9.35 4.70
CA LEU A 363 -1.37 8.58 4.81
C LEU A 363 -0.23 9.13 3.92
N LEU A 364 -0.57 9.69 2.75
CA LEU A 364 0.41 10.23 1.80
C LEU A 364 1.08 11.50 2.33
N LYS A 365 2.37 11.62 2.06
CA LYS A 365 3.10 12.90 2.12
C LYS A 365 2.58 13.88 1.06
N PRO A 366 2.82 15.20 1.20
CA PRO A 366 2.67 16.13 0.09
C PRO A 366 3.41 15.62 -1.16
N SER A 367 2.79 15.74 -2.33
CA SER A 367 3.25 15.21 -3.62
C SER A 367 3.29 13.68 -3.75
N GLY A 368 2.90 12.93 -2.72
CA GLY A 368 2.83 11.47 -2.74
C GLY A 368 1.82 10.95 -3.77
N ARG A 369 2.04 9.73 -4.27
CA ARG A 369 1.29 9.10 -5.37
C ARG A 369 0.41 7.96 -4.86
N LEU A 370 -0.81 7.90 -5.37
CA LEU A 370 -1.80 6.85 -5.09
C LEU A 370 -2.24 6.18 -6.39
N GLY A 371 -2.21 4.85 -6.40
CA GLY A 371 -2.98 4.04 -7.33
C GLY A 371 -4.04 3.26 -6.55
N ILE A 372 -5.30 3.48 -6.85
CA ILE A 372 -6.41 2.83 -6.15
C ILE A 372 -7.42 2.23 -7.13
N VAL A 373 -7.83 0.99 -6.88
CA VAL A 373 -8.90 0.33 -7.62
C VAL A 373 -10.22 0.65 -6.94
N LEU A 374 -11.19 1.11 -7.70
CA LEU A 374 -12.52 1.48 -7.19
C LEU A 374 -13.61 0.94 -8.10
N ASP A 375 -14.79 0.75 -7.54
CA ASP A 375 -15.98 0.48 -8.33
C ASP A 375 -16.44 1.76 -9.07
N GLU A 376 -16.97 1.63 -10.28
CA GLU A 376 -17.30 2.77 -11.12
C GLU A 376 -18.38 3.69 -10.52
N THR A 377 -19.17 3.23 -9.56
CA THR A 377 -20.18 4.08 -8.90
C THR A 377 -19.57 5.28 -8.17
N VAL A 378 -18.28 5.19 -7.77
CA VAL A 378 -17.56 6.34 -7.19
C VAL A 378 -17.38 7.45 -8.21
N LEU A 379 -17.18 7.11 -9.48
CA LEU A 379 -16.91 8.07 -10.55
C LEU A 379 -18.19 8.67 -11.14
N ASN A 380 -19.24 7.87 -11.33
CA ASN A 380 -20.44 8.26 -12.07
C ASN A 380 -21.70 8.43 -11.20
N GLY A 381 -21.68 7.96 -9.94
CA GLY A 381 -22.82 8.06 -9.03
C GLY A 381 -23.12 9.50 -8.60
N SER A 382 -24.40 9.91 -8.62
CA SER A 382 -24.82 11.19 -8.04
C SER A 382 -24.57 11.25 -6.53
N ASP A 383 -24.79 10.14 -5.86
CA ASP A 383 -24.66 10.03 -4.40
C ASP A 383 -23.20 10.06 -3.91
N THR A 384 -22.23 9.96 -4.83
CA THR A 384 -20.78 9.94 -4.55
C THR A 384 -20.08 11.25 -4.95
N GLU A 385 -20.82 12.28 -5.32
CA GLU A 385 -20.26 13.59 -5.67
C GLU A 385 -19.37 14.18 -4.57
N TYR A 386 -19.76 14.00 -3.30
CA TYR A 386 -18.98 14.46 -2.16
C TYR A 386 -17.57 13.82 -2.10
N VAL A 387 -17.41 12.56 -2.51
CA VAL A 387 -16.11 11.89 -2.58
C VAL A 387 -15.23 12.53 -3.65
N ARG A 388 -15.79 12.81 -4.83
CA ARG A 388 -15.07 13.48 -5.92
C ARG A 388 -14.63 14.89 -5.52
N LYS A 389 -15.54 15.68 -4.95
CA LYS A 389 -15.23 17.02 -4.40
C LYS A 389 -14.16 16.97 -3.32
N PHE A 390 -14.16 15.94 -2.47
CA PHE A 390 -13.13 15.76 -1.46
C PHE A 390 -11.73 15.59 -2.08
N VAL A 391 -11.61 14.80 -3.15
CA VAL A 391 -10.34 14.60 -3.88
C VAL A 391 -9.91 15.88 -4.60
N GLU A 392 -10.83 16.56 -5.32
CA GLU A 392 -10.53 17.76 -6.10
C GLU A 392 -9.87 18.88 -5.28
N GLY A 393 -10.21 19.02 -4.00
CA GLY A 393 -9.64 20.05 -3.13
C GLY A 393 -8.33 19.67 -2.44
N ARG A 394 -7.79 18.46 -2.70
CA ARG A 394 -6.65 17.90 -1.97
C ARG A 394 -5.59 17.27 -2.85
N ALA A 395 -5.94 16.91 -4.07
CA ALA A 395 -5.07 16.14 -4.94
C ALA A 395 -5.35 16.39 -6.42
N PHE A 396 -4.35 16.14 -7.25
CA PHE A 396 -4.50 16.03 -8.70
C PHE A 396 -5.00 14.63 -9.06
N LEU A 397 -6.03 14.55 -9.87
CA LEU A 397 -6.40 13.33 -10.56
C LEU A 397 -5.54 13.22 -11.82
N ARG A 398 -4.50 12.38 -11.81
CA ARG A 398 -3.53 12.25 -12.90
C ARG A 398 -3.98 11.30 -13.99
N GLY A 399 -4.75 10.28 -13.63
CA GLY A 399 -5.28 9.35 -14.61
C GLY A 399 -6.45 8.53 -14.12
N ILE A 400 -7.31 8.14 -15.07
CA ILE A 400 -8.41 7.20 -14.88
C ILE A 400 -8.27 6.12 -15.95
N VAL A 401 -8.22 4.86 -15.52
CA VAL A 401 -8.20 3.71 -16.42
C VAL A 401 -9.40 2.82 -16.09
N SER A 402 -10.40 2.81 -16.97
CA SER A 402 -11.55 1.92 -16.86
C SER A 402 -11.15 0.51 -17.28
N LEU A 403 -11.46 -0.48 -16.45
CA LEU A 403 -11.12 -1.88 -16.69
C LEU A 403 -12.29 -2.65 -17.29
N SER A 404 -11.98 -3.73 -18.00
CA SER A 404 -12.98 -4.70 -18.50
C SER A 404 -13.79 -5.30 -17.36
N GLU A 405 -15.08 -5.57 -17.58
CA GLU A 405 -15.95 -6.26 -16.61
C GLU A 405 -15.44 -7.66 -16.23
N ASN A 406 -14.66 -8.29 -17.10
CA ASN A 406 -14.07 -9.60 -16.85
C ASN A 406 -12.87 -9.56 -15.89
N THR A 407 -12.30 -8.38 -15.61
CA THR A 407 -11.06 -8.23 -14.84
C THR A 407 -11.13 -8.90 -13.47
N PHE A 408 -12.24 -8.78 -12.76
CA PHE A 408 -12.43 -9.37 -11.42
C PHE A 408 -13.37 -10.59 -11.41
N LYS A 409 -13.66 -11.17 -12.56
CA LYS A 409 -14.58 -12.31 -12.68
C LYS A 409 -14.08 -13.58 -11.97
N SER A 410 -12.76 -13.76 -11.93
CA SER A 410 -12.13 -14.84 -11.14
C SER A 410 -12.42 -14.72 -9.64
N SER A 411 -12.75 -13.52 -9.16
CA SER A 411 -13.13 -13.23 -7.78
C SER A 411 -14.66 -13.27 -7.54
N ARG A 412 -15.41 -13.83 -8.49
CA ARG A 412 -16.88 -13.99 -8.44
C ARG A 412 -17.66 -12.67 -8.32
N THR A 413 -17.12 -11.56 -8.78
CA THR A 413 -17.82 -10.30 -8.90
C THR A 413 -17.89 -9.86 -10.36
N ASN A 414 -19.04 -9.29 -10.75
CA ASN A 414 -19.23 -8.65 -12.05
C ASN A 414 -19.16 -7.12 -11.93
N THR A 415 -18.55 -6.62 -10.88
CA THR A 415 -18.45 -5.16 -10.65
C THR A 415 -17.45 -4.58 -11.64
N LYS A 416 -17.92 -3.66 -12.46
CA LYS A 416 -17.05 -2.87 -13.32
C LYS A 416 -16.22 -1.92 -12.44
N THR A 417 -14.93 -1.89 -12.69
CA THR A 417 -13.97 -1.16 -11.87
C THR A 417 -13.11 -0.23 -12.70
N SER A 418 -12.58 0.79 -12.05
CA SER A 418 -11.61 1.71 -12.62
C SER A 418 -10.44 1.89 -11.67
N ILE A 419 -9.26 2.17 -12.24
CA ILE A 419 -8.08 2.56 -11.48
C ILE A 419 -7.96 4.08 -11.55
N LEU A 420 -7.79 4.69 -10.38
CA LEU A 420 -7.47 6.11 -10.25
C LEU A 420 -6.00 6.26 -9.87
N PHE A 421 -5.31 7.12 -10.61
CA PHE A 421 -3.98 7.59 -10.28
C PHE A 421 -4.08 9.02 -9.77
N ILE A 422 -3.73 9.22 -8.51
CA ILE A 422 -3.93 10.46 -7.78
C ILE A 422 -2.59 10.93 -7.22
N GLN A 423 -2.34 12.23 -7.23
CA GLN A 423 -1.17 12.85 -6.60
C GLN A 423 -1.63 13.87 -5.58
N LYS A 424 -1.31 13.65 -4.30
CA LYS A 424 -1.64 14.60 -3.24
C LYS A 424 -1.00 15.96 -3.55
N PHE A 425 -1.71 17.05 -3.29
CA PHE A 425 -1.14 18.38 -3.46
C PHE A 425 0.14 18.54 -2.64
N SER A 426 1.12 19.24 -3.19
CA SER A 426 2.18 19.85 -2.38
C SER A 426 1.58 20.95 -1.50
N ASP A 427 2.32 21.38 -0.49
CA ASP A 427 1.87 22.48 0.38
C ASP A 427 1.60 23.74 -0.44
N ASP A 428 2.42 24.05 -1.44
CA ASP A 428 2.23 25.20 -2.34
C ASP A 428 0.95 25.07 -3.17
N ASN A 429 0.68 23.88 -3.72
CA ASN A 429 -0.55 23.64 -4.48
C ASN A 429 -1.80 23.73 -3.60
N LYS A 430 -1.72 23.26 -2.36
CA LYS A 430 -2.81 23.40 -1.39
C LYS A 430 -3.07 24.85 -1.05
N ILE A 431 -2.04 25.62 -0.78
CA ILE A 431 -2.14 27.08 -0.53
C ILE A 431 -2.74 27.78 -1.76
N LYS A 432 -2.27 27.46 -2.96
CA LYS A 432 -2.80 28.04 -4.21
C LYS A 432 -4.29 27.75 -4.38
N TRP A 433 -4.71 26.51 -4.17
CA TRP A 433 -6.12 26.10 -4.22
C TRP A 433 -6.97 26.87 -3.21
N ASP A 434 -6.54 26.91 -1.94
CA ASP A 434 -7.28 27.56 -0.87
C ASP A 434 -7.42 29.08 -1.11
N ASN A 435 -6.36 29.73 -1.65
CA ASN A 435 -6.40 31.13 -2.04
C ASN A 435 -7.38 31.40 -3.18
N LEU A 436 -7.49 30.50 -4.16
CA LEU A 436 -8.48 30.63 -5.24
C LEU A 436 -9.90 30.49 -4.70
N ILE A 437 -10.16 29.52 -3.82
CA ILE A 437 -11.46 29.38 -3.16
C ILE A 437 -11.82 30.62 -2.36
N ALA A 438 -10.90 31.15 -1.55
CA ALA A 438 -11.11 32.36 -0.75
C ALA A 438 -11.44 33.56 -1.65
N LYS A 439 -10.61 33.81 -2.67
CA LYS A 439 -10.81 34.89 -3.65
C LYS A 439 -12.18 34.83 -4.29
N HIS A 440 -12.57 33.68 -4.88
CA HIS A 440 -13.84 33.56 -5.56
C HIS A 440 -15.04 33.61 -4.60
N THR A 441 -14.88 33.16 -3.37
CA THR A 441 -15.90 33.34 -2.32
C THR A 441 -16.10 34.80 -1.99
N ASP A 442 -15.03 35.57 -1.81
CA ASP A 442 -15.10 37.01 -1.55
C ASP A 442 -15.73 37.78 -2.73
N ASP A 443 -15.31 37.47 -3.97
CA ASP A 443 -15.87 38.05 -5.19
C ASP A 443 -17.38 37.83 -5.27
N LEU A 444 -17.84 36.57 -5.07
CA LEU A 444 -19.26 36.20 -5.08
C LEU A 444 -20.05 36.80 -3.91
N CYS A 445 -19.47 36.90 -2.72
CA CYS A 445 -20.08 37.63 -1.60
C CYS A 445 -20.28 39.10 -1.92
N ASN A 446 -19.31 39.75 -2.58
CA ASN A 446 -19.41 41.12 -3.05
C ASN A 446 -20.49 41.29 -4.13
N GLU A 447 -20.56 40.40 -5.12
CA GLU A 447 -21.61 40.35 -6.14
C GLU A 447 -23.03 40.26 -5.52
N ASN A 448 -23.19 39.54 -4.39
CA ASN A 448 -24.46 39.30 -3.72
C ASN A 448 -24.66 40.16 -2.44
N THR A 449 -23.85 41.19 -2.23
CA THR A 449 -23.86 42.00 -0.98
C THR A 449 -25.25 42.50 -0.61
N ASN A 450 -26.02 43.05 -1.56
CA ASN A 450 -27.34 43.60 -1.30
C ASN A 450 -28.34 42.56 -0.83
N GLU A 451 -28.33 41.36 -1.41
CA GLU A 451 -29.20 40.23 -1.03
C GLU A 451 -28.83 39.73 0.36
N ILE A 452 -27.54 39.51 0.62
CA ILE A 452 -27.01 39.09 1.94
C ILE A 452 -27.40 40.09 3.03
N LEU A 453 -27.24 41.40 2.80
CA LEU A 453 -27.59 42.47 3.74
C LEU A 453 -29.11 42.48 3.99
N ASN A 454 -29.93 42.37 2.95
CA ASN A 454 -31.38 42.33 3.09
C ASN A 454 -31.82 41.10 3.97
N LEU A 455 -31.34 39.92 3.64
CA LEU A 455 -31.64 38.72 4.42
C LEU A 455 -31.19 38.80 5.87
N LYS A 456 -29.96 39.31 6.12
CA LYS A 456 -29.44 39.55 7.47
C LYS A 456 -30.27 40.62 8.22
N THR A 457 -30.78 41.62 7.55
CA THR A 457 -31.65 42.67 8.14
C THR A 457 -32.97 42.06 8.61
N ILE A 458 -33.62 41.23 7.78
CA ILE A 458 -34.84 40.49 8.16
C ILE A 458 -34.61 39.56 9.36
N ILE A 459 -33.52 38.81 9.34
CA ILE A 459 -33.16 37.86 10.42
C ILE A 459 -32.96 38.58 11.74
N ASN A 460 -32.21 39.69 11.72
CA ASN A 460 -31.83 40.45 12.92
C ASN A 460 -32.85 41.51 13.34
N TYR A 461 -33.95 41.68 12.58
CA TYR A 461 -34.97 42.68 12.89
C TYR A 461 -35.54 42.45 14.33
N LYS A 462 -35.57 43.54 15.10
CA LYS A 462 -36.20 43.57 16.45
C LYS A 462 -37.28 44.64 16.46
N THR A 463 -38.51 44.21 16.76
CA THR A 463 -39.63 45.16 16.94
C THR A 463 -39.36 46.02 18.15
N LYS A 464 -39.33 47.34 18.00
CA LYS A 464 -39.28 48.26 19.15
C LYS A 464 -40.64 48.35 19.82
N LYS A 465 -40.60 48.64 21.13
CA LYS A 465 -41.83 48.72 21.93
C LYS A 465 -42.72 49.87 21.42
N GLY A 466 -43.93 49.54 20.95
CA GLY A 466 -44.91 50.48 20.40
C GLY A 466 -44.88 50.66 18.87
N GLU A 467 -43.98 49.94 18.12
CA GLU A 467 -43.97 49.92 16.67
C GLU A 467 -44.69 48.72 16.05
N ALA A 468 -45.26 48.90 14.83
CA ALA A 468 -45.81 47.78 14.10
C ALA A 468 -44.74 46.74 13.71
N LYS A 469 -45.09 45.49 13.76
CA LYS A 469 -44.16 44.41 13.41
C LYS A 469 -44.04 44.33 11.90
N ILE A 470 -42.87 44.67 11.33
CA ILE A 470 -42.60 44.66 9.90
C ILE A 470 -42.32 43.24 9.39
N PHE A 471 -41.57 42.43 10.15
CA PHE A 471 -41.28 41.04 9.83
C PHE A 471 -41.74 40.13 10.98
N ASP A 472 -42.40 39.05 10.65
CA ASP A 472 -42.89 38.07 11.59
C ASP A 472 -41.88 36.93 11.83
N LYS A 473 -42.27 35.89 12.62
CA LYS A 473 -41.43 34.72 12.87
C LYS A 473 -41.24 33.87 11.63
N GLY A 474 -42.26 33.81 10.74
CA GLY A 474 -42.22 33.10 9.46
C GLY A 474 -41.22 33.72 8.47
N ASP A 475 -41.25 35.07 8.36
CA ASP A 475 -40.33 35.81 7.52
C ASP A 475 -38.86 35.57 7.91
N LYS A 476 -38.58 35.54 9.21
CA LYS A 476 -37.22 35.26 9.73
C LYS A 476 -36.76 33.84 9.48
N VAL A 477 -37.66 32.86 9.59
CA VAL A 477 -37.34 31.46 9.29
C VAL A 477 -37.06 31.28 7.79
N LYS A 478 -37.89 31.93 6.94
CA LYS A 478 -37.70 31.94 5.49
C LYS A 478 -36.36 32.61 5.14
N ALA A 479 -36.09 33.82 5.64
CA ALA A 479 -34.83 34.52 5.39
C ALA A 479 -33.58 33.73 5.82
N LYS A 480 -33.65 33.01 6.95
CA LYS A 480 -32.55 32.10 7.37
C LYS A 480 -32.34 30.97 6.37
N LYS A 481 -33.42 30.38 5.87
CA LYS A 481 -33.32 29.31 4.86
C LYS A 481 -32.76 29.85 3.55
N ASP A 482 -33.22 31.02 3.11
CA ASP A 482 -32.79 31.64 1.88
C ASP A 482 -31.30 32.05 1.97
N LEU A 483 -30.86 32.62 3.09
CA LEU A 483 -29.44 32.92 3.33
C LEU A 483 -28.57 31.65 3.29
N LEU A 484 -29.00 30.58 3.94
CA LEU A 484 -28.27 29.31 3.90
C LEU A 484 -28.16 28.74 2.47
N ASN A 485 -29.23 28.87 1.67
CA ASN A 485 -29.23 28.45 0.27
C ASN A 485 -28.28 29.29 -0.57
N LEU A 486 -28.30 30.63 -0.37
CA LEU A 486 -27.38 31.55 -1.05
C LEU A 486 -25.92 31.25 -0.69
N GLU A 487 -25.60 31.04 0.58
CA GLU A 487 -24.25 30.65 1.03
C GLU A 487 -23.78 29.33 0.41
N LYS A 488 -24.67 28.33 0.27
CA LYS A 488 -24.36 27.09 -0.43
C LYS A 488 -24.12 27.31 -1.91
N GLN A 489 -24.91 28.17 -2.54
CA GLN A 489 -24.74 28.51 -3.96
C GLN A 489 -23.39 29.21 -4.18
N ILE A 490 -23.07 30.21 -3.36
CA ILE A 490 -21.78 30.92 -3.39
C ILE A 490 -20.62 29.94 -3.25
N ALA A 491 -20.69 29.02 -2.27
CA ALA A 491 -19.65 28.02 -2.09
C ALA A 491 -19.49 27.09 -3.30
N THR A 492 -20.61 26.70 -3.94
CA THR A 492 -20.59 25.85 -5.15
C THR A 492 -19.98 26.60 -6.34
N ASP A 493 -20.39 27.85 -6.54
CA ASP A 493 -19.91 28.67 -7.66
C ASP A 493 -18.44 29.07 -7.46
N ALA A 494 -18.02 29.39 -6.22
CA ALA A 494 -16.62 29.64 -5.90
C ALA A 494 -15.74 28.41 -6.20
N TRP A 495 -16.21 27.22 -5.82
CA TRP A 495 -15.54 25.96 -6.16
C TRP A 495 -15.38 25.77 -7.67
N GLN A 496 -16.45 26.02 -8.43
CA GLN A 496 -16.41 25.89 -9.89
C GLN A 496 -15.46 26.93 -10.55
N ARG A 497 -15.46 28.18 -10.08
CA ARG A 497 -14.54 29.23 -10.56
C ARG A 497 -13.08 28.84 -10.22
N ALA A 498 -12.83 28.40 -8.98
CA ALA A 498 -11.50 27.96 -8.56
C ALA A 498 -11.01 26.76 -9.39
N LYS A 499 -11.88 25.81 -9.70
CA LYS A 499 -11.57 24.66 -10.54
C LYS A 499 -11.19 25.05 -11.98
N ASN A 500 -11.84 26.06 -12.54
CA ASN A 500 -11.47 26.59 -13.86
C ASN A 500 -10.11 27.31 -13.85
N ASP A 501 -9.78 28.01 -12.76
CA ASP A 501 -8.49 28.71 -12.62
C ASP A 501 -7.35 27.77 -12.22
N PHE A 502 -7.67 26.57 -11.73
CA PHE A 502 -6.73 25.53 -11.30
C PHE A 502 -6.78 24.31 -12.22
N ASP A 503 -6.92 24.54 -13.53
CA ASP A 503 -7.01 23.48 -14.52
C ASP A 503 -5.68 22.73 -14.70
N TYR A 504 -5.77 21.42 -14.97
CA TYR A 504 -4.62 20.55 -15.20
C TYR A 504 -5.01 19.36 -16.09
N PRO A 505 -4.06 18.77 -16.83
CA PRO A 505 -4.35 17.64 -17.71
C PRO A 505 -4.61 16.36 -16.91
N ILE A 506 -5.55 15.54 -17.42
CA ILE A 506 -5.92 14.24 -16.86
C ILE A 506 -5.82 13.19 -17.97
N PHE A 507 -5.16 12.08 -17.70
CA PHE A 507 -5.09 10.94 -18.59
C PHE A 507 -6.34 10.07 -18.48
N PHE A 508 -6.94 9.70 -19.63
CA PHE A 508 -8.07 8.77 -19.67
C PHE A 508 -7.77 7.61 -20.60
N ALA A 509 -8.02 6.38 -20.13
CA ALA A 509 -7.92 5.19 -20.96
C ALA A 509 -9.01 4.17 -20.60
N HIS A 510 -9.31 3.30 -21.56
CA HIS A 510 -10.17 2.13 -21.39
C HIS A 510 -9.41 0.88 -21.80
N ALA A 511 -9.30 -0.10 -20.90
CA ALA A 511 -8.72 -1.41 -21.17
C ALA A 511 -9.85 -2.41 -21.47
N GLU A 512 -10.04 -2.75 -22.73
CA GLU A 512 -10.98 -3.81 -23.13
C GLU A 512 -10.48 -5.19 -22.71
N HIS A 513 -9.16 -5.35 -22.73
CA HIS A 513 -8.48 -6.59 -22.36
C HIS A 513 -7.44 -6.32 -21.27
N THR A 514 -7.49 -7.08 -20.21
CA THR A 514 -6.62 -6.93 -19.03
C THR A 514 -5.73 -8.16 -18.77
N GLY A 515 -5.48 -8.98 -19.80
CA GLY A 515 -4.71 -10.22 -19.65
C GLY A 515 -5.50 -11.34 -18.96
N ILE A 516 -6.84 -11.24 -19.00
CA ILE A 516 -7.76 -12.18 -18.34
C ILE A 516 -8.87 -12.55 -19.32
N THR A 517 -9.12 -13.86 -19.45
CA THR A 517 -10.21 -14.36 -20.31
C THR A 517 -11.59 -14.13 -19.68
N SER A 518 -12.63 -14.31 -20.47
CA SER A 518 -14.02 -14.29 -19.98
C SER A 518 -14.32 -15.39 -18.93
N THR A 519 -13.47 -16.41 -18.82
CA THR A 519 -13.55 -17.47 -17.80
C THR A 519 -12.70 -17.17 -16.55
N GLY A 520 -11.93 -16.06 -16.55
CA GLY A 520 -11.08 -15.67 -15.43
C GLY A 520 -9.67 -16.30 -15.45
N GLU A 521 -9.26 -16.87 -16.58
CA GLU A 521 -7.94 -17.48 -16.75
C GLU A 521 -6.93 -16.44 -17.27
N THR A 522 -5.65 -16.63 -16.93
CA THR A 522 -4.52 -15.85 -17.40
C THR A 522 -3.61 -16.71 -18.27
N GLY A 523 -2.97 -16.13 -19.29
CA GLY A 523 -2.02 -16.86 -20.14
C GLY A 523 -1.25 -15.91 -21.06
N GLU A 524 -0.14 -16.38 -21.63
CA GLU A 524 0.74 -15.59 -22.51
C GLU A 524 0.03 -15.10 -23.78
N ASN A 525 -0.98 -15.82 -24.25
CA ASN A 525 -1.74 -15.49 -25.46
C ASN A 525 -3.02 -14.69 -25.17
N VAL A 526 -3.26 -14.26 -23.93
CA VAL A 526 -4.43 -13.47 -23.58
C VAL A 526 -4.17 -12.00 -23.84
N LEU A 527 -5.04 -11.36 -24.63
CA LEU A 527 -4.91 -9.94 -24.95
C LEU A 527 -4.83 -9.07 -23.69
N ASN A 528 -3.91 -8.12 -23.68
CA ASN A 528 -3.67 -7.23 -22.57
C ASN A 528 -3.31 -5.83 -23.05
N ASP A 529 -4.25 -4.89 -22.94
CA ASP A 529 -4.07 -3.49 -23.34
C ASP A 529 -3.24 -2.68 -22.32
N LEU A 530 -2.99 -3.23 -21.13
CA LEU A 530 -2.26 -2.54 -20.05
C LEU A 530 -0.76 -2.43 -20.34
N ILE A 531 -0.19 -3.38 -21.11
CA ILE A 531 1.24 -3.48 -21.40
C ILE A 531 1.51 -3.40 -22.91
N ASP A 532 2.76 -3.12 -23.27
CA ASP A 532 3.20 -3.10 -24.67
C ASP A 532 3.09 -4.49 -25.30
N ILE A 533 2.60 -4.53 -26.52
CA ILE A 533 2.70 -5.72 -27.38
C ILE A 533 4.00 -5.59 -28.17
N LYS A 534 4.89 -6.55 -27.95
CA LYS A 534 6.22 -6.59 -28.57
C LYS A 534 6.29 -7.71 -29.60
N GLU A 535 7.17 -7.52 -30.55
CA GLU A 535 7.46 -8.50 -31.61
C GLU A 535 8.97 -8.55 -31.85
N ASP A 536 9.52 -9.75 -31.92
CA ASP A 536 10.92 -9.95 -32.24
C ASP A 536 11.12 -9.88 -33.77
N ILE A 537 11.90 -8.92 -34.25
CA ILE A 537 12.26 -8.80 -35.66
C ILE A 537 13.73 -9.14 -35.80
N TYR A 538 14.02 -10.07 -36.75
CA TYR A 538 15.38 -10.45 -37.03
C TYR A 538 16.14 -9.32 -37.73
N ASN A 539 17.20 -8.84 -37.11
CA ASN A 539 18.13 -7.86 -37.65
C ASN A 539 19.29 -8.58 -38.34
N SER A 540 19.24 -8.62 -39.67
CA SER A 540 20.24 -9.32 -40.47
C SER A 540 21.63 -8.63 -40.47
N VAL A 541 21.71 -7.36 -40.08
CA VAL A 541 22.97 -6.60 -40.02
C VAL A 541 23.75 -6.97 -38.77
N GLU A 542 23.06 -7.09 -37.64
CA GLU A 542 23.65 -7.39 -36.34
C GLU A 542 23.56 -8.88 -35.97
N ASN A 543 22.92 -9.69 -36.82
CA ASN A 543 22.72 -11.14 -36.64
C ASN A 543 22.03 -11.47 -35.27
N LYS A 544 21.06 -10.64 -34.88
CA LYS A 544 20.29 -10.80 -33.65
C LYS A 544 18.81 -10.48 -33.88
N TYR A 545 17.96 -10.87 -32.92
CA TYR A 545 16.58 -10.41 -32.89
C TYR A 545 16.50 -9.11 -32.09
N ASP A 546 15.86 -8.10 -32.68
CA ASP A 546 15.56 -6.84 -32.03
C ASP A 546 14.07 -6.87 -31.61
N GLU A 547 13.79 -6.60 -30.36
CA GLU A 547 12.43 -6.50 -29.83
C GLU A 547 11.87 -5.11 -30.16
N ILE A 548 10.80 -5.06 -30.93
CA ILE A 548 10.11 -3.80 -31.26
C ILE A 548 8.72 -3.76 -30.64
N VAL A 549 8.28 -2.57 -30.24
CA VAL A 549 6.92 -2.34 -29.74
C VAL A 549 5.97 -2.19 -30.92
N LYS A 550 5.10 -3.20 -31.12
CA LYS A 550 4.08 -3.21 -32.16
C LYS A 550 2.86 -2.35 -31.80
N LYS A 551 2.44 -2.40 -30.53
CA LYS A 551 1.36 -1.59 -29.98
C LYS A 551 1.75 -1.15 -28.56
N LYS A 552 1.70 0.15 -28.31
CA LYS A 552 1.93 0.69 -26.96
C LYS A 552 0.77 0.32 -26.03
N GLY A 553 1.11 -0.14 -24.85
CA GLY A 553 0.15 -0.36 -23.77
C GLY A 553 -0.19 0.92 -23.03
N ILE A 554 -1.25 0.86 -22.21
CA ILE A 554 -1.73 2.01 -21.45
C ILE A 554 -0.65 2.53 -20.48
N ALA A 555 0.20 1.67 -19.93
CA ALA A 555 1.31 2.08 -19.07
C ALA A 555 2.31 3.00 -19.81
N THR A 556 2.71 2.62 -21.02
CA THR A 556 3.62 3.43 -21.85
C THR A 556 2.97 4.75 -22.25
N LEU A 557 1.67 4.73 -22.64
CA LEU A 557 0.94 5.95 -22.99
C LEU A 557 0.82 6.90 -21.80
N PHE A 558 0.62 6.39 -20.57
CA PHE A 558 0.60 7.21 -19.37
C PHE A 558 1.97 7.87 -19.11
N LYS A 559 3.07 7.13 -19.25
CA LYS A 559 4.43 7.67 -19.09
C LYS A 559 4.73 8.77 -20.13
N GLU A 560 4.30 8.59 -21.37
CA GLU A 560 4.40 9.61 -22.42
C GLU A 560 3.58 10.86 -22.08
N PHE A 561 2.36 10.70 -21.59
CA PHE A 561 1.52 11.80 -21.10
C PHE A 561 2.20 12.59 -19.96
N ILE A 562 2.74 11.92 -18.95
CA ILE A 562 3.47 12.54 -17.84
C ILE A 562 4.65 13.37 -18.37
N LYS A 563 5.40 12.83 -19.35
CA LYS A 563 6.55 13.51 -19.97
C LYS A 563 6.10 14.70 -20.84
N GLU A 564 5.08 14.54 -21.67
CA GLU A 564 4.54 15.57 -22.55
C GLU A 564 4.09 16.80 -21.76
N TYR A 565 3.33 16.58 -20.68
CA TYR A 565 2.81 17.66 -19.83
C TYR A 565 3.77 18.08 -18.71
N LYS A 566 4.99 17.54 -18.68
CA LYS A 566 6.04 17.85 -17.68
C LYS A 566 5.51 17.74 -16.23
N ILE A 567 4.76 16.69 -15.98
CA ILE A 567 4.19 16.41 -14.66
C ILE A 567 5.28 15.77 -13.78
N SER A 568 5.53 16.32 -12.60
CA SER A 568 6.37 15.66 -11.60
C SER A 568 5.63 14.45 -11.04
N TRP A 569 6.01 13.26 -11.50
CA TRP A 569 5.40 11.96 -11.13
C TRP A 569 6.49 10.97 -10.73
N GLY A 570 6.99 11.10 -9.48
CA GLY A 570 8.09 10.29 -8.99
C GLY A 570 9.48 10.92 -9.21
N LYS A 571 10.52 10.21 -8.75
CA LYS A 571 11.90 10.74 -8.72
C LYS A 571 12.61 10.74 -10.07
N ASP A 572 12.14 9.97 -11.05
CA ASP A 572 12.81 9.82 -12.35
C ASP A 572 12.56 10.99 -13.34
N ASN A 573 11.83 12.02 -12.93
CA ASN A 573 11.49 13.18 -13.76
C ASN A 573 12.23 14.46 -13.36
N GLU A 574 13.28 14.36 -12.52
CA GLU A 574 14.19 15.47 -12.22
C GLU A 574 15.46 15.48 -13.11
#